data_88f524601aab58319d89d2c4ccdf9d77
#
_entry.id   88f524601aab58319d89d2c4ccdf9d77
#
_cell.length_a   1.000
_cell.length_b   1.000
_cell.length_c   1.000
_cell.angle_alpha   90.00
_cell.angle_beta   90.00
_cell.angle_gamma   90.00
#
_symmetry.space_group_name_H-M   'P 1'
#
loop_
_entity.id
_entity.type
_entity.pdbx_description
1 polymer ?
#
loop_
_entity_poly.entity_id
_entity_poly.type
_entity_poly.pdbx_seq_one_letter_code
_entity_poly.pdbx_strand_id
1 'polypeptide(L)'
;MIFKFESGASTMHGISRRTFLKTASASAALAAAGVDASWLMANPLGLPLGLQLYSVRDLLPKDYEGTLKQLSAISYREVEAAGFFGRSAGDVKQLMTQAGLRCVSAHYSYPDLAPHLDEVIQFGKTLGLKYIICSSPGVPDGSAAKGADGKVNRDAMTLADWRWNAEQFNRIGERVNSAEIRFGYHNHTGEFRTQDGILLYDEVLRLTDPAKVTMELDCGWMIVGGKNPVDYLERYPTRFSLLHVKDFKMSGKPGSDKEPPPSAELGQGSIDYRPIFAAAKKAAIKHAFIEQEQYDMPPMEALKIDAEYFQALTV
;
A
#
# COMPACT_ATOMS: atom_id res chain seq x y z
N MET A 1 -51.86 -44.58 -19.15
CA MET A 1 -51.33 -43.50 -18.29
C MET A 1 -49.91 -43.19 -18.78
N ILE A 2 -49.79 -42.16 -19.60
CA ILE A 2 -48.58 -41.84 -20.38
C ILE A 2 -47.88 -40.70 -19.66
N PHE A 3 -46.65 -40.92 -19.13
CA PHE A 3 -45.82 -39.87 -18.58
C PHE A 3 -44.96 -39.25 -19.69
N LYS A 4 -45.13 -37.93 -19.92
CA LYS A 4 -44.26 -37.12 -20.76
C LYS A 4 -43.07 -36.66 -19.93
N PHE A 5 -41.86 -36.88 -20.44
CA PHE A 5 -40.62 -36.25 -19.96
C PHE A 5 -40.46 -34.90 -20.69
N GLU A 6 -40.40 -33.80 -19.93
CA GLU A 6 -39.99 -32.50 -20.45
C GLU A 6 -38.46 -32.36 -20.26
N SER A 7 -37.77 -32.09 -21.37
CA SER A 7 -36.35 -31.79 -21.40
C SER A 7 -36.10 -30.30 -21.08
N GLY A 8 -35.54 -30.01 -19.91
CA GLY A 8 -35.06 -28.67 -19.56
C GLY A 8 -33.77 -28.35 -20.29
N ALA A 9 -33.80 -27.48 -21.28
CA ALA A 9 -32.63 -26.93 -21.94
C ALA A 9 -32.02 -25.83 -21.05
N SER A 10 -30.82 -26.05 -20.53
CA SER A 10 -30.02 -25.05 -19.84
C SER A 10 -29.46 -24.04 -20.86
N THR A 11 -29.94 -22.82 -20.81
CA THR A 11 -29.43 -21.71 -21.63
C THR A 11 -28.10 -21.22 -21.08
N MET A 12 -26.99 -21.55 -21.75
CA MET A 12 -25.71 -20.92 -21.56
C MET A 12 -25.82 -19.45 -21.96
N HIS A 13 -25.61 -18.54 -20.99
CA HIS A 13 -25.53 -17.10 -21.26
C HIS A 13 -24.23 -16.82 -22.00
N GLY A 14 -24.29 -16.61 -23.29
CA GLY A 14 -23.18 -16.21 -24.14
C GLY A 14 -22.70 -14.80 -23.79
N ILE A 15 -21.39 -14.67 -23.63
CA ILE A 15 -20.72 -13.37 -23.48
C ILE A 15 -21.05 -12.51 -24.70
N SER A 16 -21.56 -11.28 -24.51
CA SER A 16 -21.96 -10.43 -25.62
C SER A 16 -20.76 -10.01 -26.47
N ARG A 17 -20.95 -9.91 -27.81
CA ARG A 17 -19.89 -9.43 -28.74
C ARG A 17 -19.26 -8.10 -28.31
N ARG A 18 -20.03 -7.25 -27.63
CA ARG A 18 -19.58 -5.94 -27.13
C ARG A 18 -18.63 -6.06 -25.93
N THR A 19 -18.85 -7.06 -25.06
CA THR A 19 -17.95 -7.39 -23.92
C THR A 19 -16.67 -8.03 -24.42
N PHE A 20 -16.76 -8.93 -25.40
CA PHE A 20 -15.59 -9.57 -26.04
C PHE A 20 -14.70 -8.56 -26.77
N LEU A 21 -15.28 -7.60 -27.50
CA LEU A 21 -14.53 -6.55 -28.18
C LEU A 21 -13.86 -5.56 -27.23
N LYS A 22 -14.48 -5.25 -26.08
CA LYS A 22 -13.86 -4.38 -25.06
C LYS A 22 -12.69 -5.05 -24.36
N THR A 23 -12.78 -6.34 -24.04
CA THR A 23 -11.66 -7.10 -23.46
C THR A 23 -10.52 -7.33 -24.49
N ALA A 24 -10.84 -7.61 -25.74
CA ALA A 24 -9.85 -7.75 -26.79
C ALA A 24 -9.10 -6.42 -27.10
N SER A 25 -9.79 -5.28 -27.04
CA SER A 25 -9.18 -3.96 -27.23
C SER A 25 -8.25 -3.55 -26.09
N ALA A 26 -8.60 -3.89 -24.83
CA ALA A 26 -7.75 -3.66 -23.67
C ALA A 26 -6.48 -4.53 -23.72
N SER A 27 -6.62 -5.80 -24.11
CA SER A 27 -5.48 -6.71 -24.27
C SER A 27 -4.53 -6.31 -25.40
N ALA A 28 -5.05 -5.78 -26.50
CA ALA A 28 -4.25 -5.30 -27.62
C ALA A 28 -3.48 -4.00 -27.30
N ALA A 29 -4.08 -3.09 -26.50
CA ALA A 29 -3.42 -1.88 -26.04
C ALA A 29 -2.29 -2.17 -25.04
N LEU A 30 -2.45 -3.19 -24.18
CA LEU A 30 -1.44 -3.66 -23.25
C LEU A 30 -0.28 -4.37 -23.93
N ALA A 31 -0.54 -5.18 -24.95
CA ALA A 31 0.49 -5.83 -25.76
C ALA A 31 1.34 -4.82 -26.54
N ALA A 32 0.76 -3.72 -27.01
CA ALA A 32 1.47 -2.63 -27.68
C ALA A 32 2.37 -1.82 -26.71
N ALA A 33 2.08 -1.87 -25.40
CA ALA A 33 2.89 -1.24 -24.34
C ALA A 33 3.99 -2.18 -23.79
N GLY A 34 4.13 -3.41 -24.31
CA GLY A 34 5.08 -4.41 -23.79
C GLY A 34 4.72 -4.95 -22.41
N VAL A 35 3.49 -4.75 -21.97
CA VAL A 35 2.99 -5.28 -20.70
C VAL A 35 2.36 -6.66 -20.97
N ASP A 36 2.96 -7.70 -20.40
CA ASP A 36 2.39 -9.05 -20.47
C ASP A 36 1.03 -9.06 -19.76
N ALA A 37 -0.05 -9.37 -20.47
CA ALA A 37 -1.41 -9.39 -19.92
C ALA A 37 -1.60 -10.42 -18.79
N SER A 38 -0.67 -11.35 -18.62
CA SER A 38 -0.63 -12.27 -17.47
C SER A 38 -0.41 -11.56 -16.13
N TRP A 39 0.04 -10.30 -16.15
CA TRP A 39 0.23 -9.47 -14.95
C TRP A 39 -1.09 -8.95 -14.37
N LEU A 40 -2.14 -8.89 -15.19
CA LEU A 40 -3.50 -8.61 -14.76
C LEU A 40 -4.13 -9.90 -14.23
N MET A 41 -3.53 -10.47 -13.20
CA MET A 41 -4.14 -11.58 -12.48
C MET A 41 -5.52 -11.12 -12.00
N ALA A 42 -6.47 -12.06 -11.98
CA ALA A 42 -7.86 -11.83 -11.59
C ALA A 42 -7.97 -11.54 -10.08
N ASN A 43 -7.43 -10.41 -9.63
CA ASN A 43 -7.68 -9.92 -8.28
C ASN A 43 -8.79 -8.85 -8.31
N PRO A 44 -9.45 -8.59 -7.17
CA PRO A 44 -10.61 -7.72 -7.12
C PRO A 44 -10.33 -6.27 -7.55
N LEU A 45 -9.10 -5.79 -7.43
CA LEU A 45 -8.73 -4.42 -7.79
C LEU A 45 -8.27 -4.28 -9.25
N GLY A 46 -7.94 -5.39 -9.94
CA GLY A 46 -7.37 -5.36 -11.28
C GLY A 46 -5.98 -4.71 -11.34
N LEU A 47 -5.25 -4.72 -10.22
CA LEU A 47 -3.91 -4.15 -10.06
C LEU A 47 -2.86 -5.27 -10.03
N PRO A 48 -1.60 -5.00 -10.41
CA PRO A 48 -0.51 -5.92 -10.15
C PRO A 48 -0.40 -6.23 -8.64
N LEU A 49 -0.03 -7.47 -8.31
CA LEU A 49 0.22 -7.85 -6.93
C LEU A 49 1.46 -7.15 -6.42
N GLY A 50 1.31 -6.34 -5.38
CA GLY A 50 2.36 -5.54 -4.75
C GLY A 50 2.76 -6.07 -3.38
N LEU A 51 4.02 -5.85 -2.99
CA LEU A 51 4.55 -6.14 -1.66
C LEU A 51 5.30 -4.94 -1.09
N GLN A 52 5.02 -4.59 0.17
CA GLN A 52 5.90 -3.72 0.95
C GLN A 52 7.12 -4.54 1.41
N LEU A 53 8.32 -4.12 1.01
CA LEU A 53 9.56 -4.88 1.27
C LEU A 53 9.99 -4.91 2.75
N TYR A 54 9.35 -4.12 3.60
CA TYR A 54 9.52 -4.24 5.05
C TYR A 54 9.14 -5.64 5.56
N SER A 55 8.23 -6.30 4.88
CA SER A 55 7.84 -7.70 5.13
C SER A 55 9.02 -8.69 5.04
N VAL A 56 10.03 -8.39 4.26
CA VAL A 56 11.22 -9.23 4.06
C VAL A 56 12.53 -8.54 4.48
N ARG A 57 12.41 -7.52 5.35
CA ARG A 57 13.55 -6.70 5.82
C ARG A 57 14.72 -7.50 6.39
N ASP A 58 14.44 -8.68 6.96
CA ASP A 58 15.46 -9.54 7.57
C ASP A 58 16.13 -10.49 6.55
N LEU A 59 15.54 -10.66 5.36
CA LEU A 59 16.05 -11.49 4.27
C LEU A 59 16.90 -10.65 3.30
N LEU A 60 16.46 -9.45 2.97
CA LEU A 60 17.12 -8.57 1.99
C LEU A 60 18.60 -8.28 2.28
N PRO A 61 19.04 -8.01 3.53
CA PRO A 61 20.46 -7.82 3.83
C PRO A 61 21.31 -9.07 3.61
N LYS A 62 20.70 -10.27 3.73
CA LYS A 62 21.39 -11.56 3.62
C LYS A 62 21.53 -12.00 2.16
N ASP A 63 20.46 -11.87 1.39
CA ASP A 63 20.40 -12.23 -0.03
C ASP A 63 19.36 -11.38 -0.75
N TYR A 64 19.78 -10.22 -1.20
CA TYR A 64 18.89 -9.26 -1.87
C TYR A 64 18.31 -9.83 -3.17
N GLU A 65 19.19 -10.37 -4.01
CA GLU A 65 18.81 -10.89 -5.34
C GLU A 65 17.92 -12.14 -5.23
N GLY A 66 18.33 -13.11 -4.40
CA GLY A 66 17.55 -14.34 -4.18
C GLY A 66 16.19 -14.04 -3.57
N THR A 67 16.10 -13.08 -2.62
CA THR A 67 14.82 -12.64 -2.04
C THR A 67 13.88 -12.09 -3.12
N LEU A 68 14.37 -11.19 -3.99
CA LEU A 68 13.57 -10.63 -5.08
C LEU A 68 13.08 -11.71 -6.07
N LYS A 69 13.94 -12.68 -6.42
CA LYS A 69 13.57 -13.79 -7.28
C LYS A 69 12.48 -14.68 -6.65
N GLN A 70 12.56 -14.96 -5.35
CA GLN A 70 11.55 -15.72 -4.63
C GLN A 70 10.20 -14.98 -4.61
N LEU A 71 10.19 -13.66 -4.36
CA LEU A 71 8.97 -12.85 -4.42
C LEU A 71 8.32 -12.90 -5.82
N SER A 72 9.12 -12.76 -6.86
CA SER A 72 8.63 -12.87 -8.24
C SER A 72 8.05 -14.26 -8.54
N ALA A 73 8.67 -15.33 -8.02
CA ALA A 73 8.18 -16.71 -8.18
C ALA A 73 6.83 -16.94 -7.49
N ILE A 74 6.53 -16.20 -6.42
CA ILE A 74 5.22 -16.19 -5.72
C ILE A 74 4.16 -15.35 -6.48
N SER A 75 4.52 -14.69 -7.57
CA SER A 75 3.65 -13.84 -8.37
C SER A 75 3.58 -12.35 -7.97
N TYR A 76 4.39 -11.86 -7.04
CA TYR A 76 4.53 -10.42 -6.85
C TYR A 76 5.13 -9.77 -8.10
N ARG A 77 4.69 -8.55 -8.43
CA ARG A 77 5.11 -7.81 -9.63
C ARG A 77 5.51 -6.38 -9.33
N GLU A 78 4.93 -5.78 -8.32
CA GLU A 78 5.30 -4.47 -7.82
C GLU A 78 5.83 -4.57 -6.39
N VAL A 79 6.73 -3.67 -6.05
CA VAL A 79 7.22 -3.54 -4.69
C VAL A 79 7.27 -2.09 -4.27
N GLU A 80 7.05 -1.89 -2.99
CA GLU A 80 7.38 -0.67 -2.29
C GLU A 80 8.61 -0.91 -1.42
N ALA A 81 9.63 -0.08 -1.58
CA ALA A 81 10.89 -0.25 -0.86
C ALA A 81 10.82 0.34 0.55
N ALA A 82 11.39 -0.36 1.52
CA ALA A 82 11.61 0.10 2.90
C ALA A 82 13.11 0.25 3.18
N GLY A 83 13.80 0.95 2.27
CA GLY A 83 15.25 1.10 2.28
C GLY A 83 15.93 0.33 1.16
N PHE A 84 17.20 0.68 0.91
CA PHE A 84 17.97 0.16 -0.24
C PHE A 84 19.26 -0.55 0.15
N PHE A 85 19.55 -0.70 1.43
CA PHE A 85 20.68 -1.46 1.98
C PHE A 85 22.03 -1.04 1.39
N GLY A 86 22.26 0.27 1.24
CA GLY A 86 23.50 0.85 0.71
C GLY A 86 23.71 0.67 -0.80
N ARG A 87 22.71 0.19 -1.55
CA ARG A 87 22.79 -0.02 -2.99
C ARG A 87 22.52 1.27 -3.75
N SER A 88 23.16 1.43 -4.90
CA SER A 88 22.84 2.52 -5.82
C SER A 88 21.47 2.32 -6.48
N ALA A 89 20.84 3.42 -6.92
CA ALA A 89 19.56 3.35 -7.65
C ALA A 89 19.67 2.53 -8.95
N GLY A 90 20.82 2.59 -9.61
CA GLY A 90 21.09 1.80 -10.82
C GLY A 90 21.13 0.31 -10.54
N ASP A 91 21.83 -0.11 -9.47
CA ASP A 91 21.93 -1.52 -9.09
C ASP A 91 20.56 -2.06 -8.67
N VAL A 92 19.81 -1.29 -7.84
CA VAL A 92 18.45 -1.67 -7.44
C VAL A 92 17.55 -1.86 -8.65
N LYS A 93 17.56 -0.89 -9.59
CA LYS A 93 16.77 -0.97 -10.82
C LYS A 93 17.11 -2.21 -11.63
N GLN A 94 18.39 -2.50 -11.80
CA GLN A 94 18.85 -3.67 -12.55
C GLN A 94 18.37 -4.98 -11.88
N LEU A 95 18.57 -5.13 -10.55
CA LEU A 95 18.18 -6.31 -9.80
C LEU A 95 16.67 -6.53 -9.82
N MET A 96 15.87 -5.46 -9.63
CA MET A 96 14.41 -5.52 -9.74
C MET A 96 13.97 -5.98 -11.13
N THR A 97 14.56 -5.39 -12.19
CA THR A 97 14.24 -5.75 -13.58
C THR A 97 14.60 -7.21 -13.88
N GLN A 98 15.76 -7.68 -13.43
CA GLN A 98 16.18 -9.08 -13.61
C GLN A 98 15.27 -10.06 -12.86
N ALA A 99 14.74 -9.66 -11.72
CA ALA A 99 13.75 -10.44 -10.97
C ALA A 99 12.33 -10.36 -11.58
N GLY A 100 12.08 -9.50 -12.56
CA GLY A 100 10.73 -9.27 -13.10
C GLY A 100 9.82 -8.47 -12.16
N LEU A 101 10.40 -7.65 -11.27
CA LEU A 101 9.73 -6.76 -10.34
C LEU A 101 9.87 -5.29 -10.77
N ARG A 102 8.92 -4.46 -10.34
CA ARG A 102 8.98 -2.99 -10.47
C ARG A 102 8.93 -2.36 -9.08
N CYS A 103 9.93 -1.56 -8.74
CA CYS A 103 9.86 -0.71 -7.56
C CYS A 103 9.11 0.57 -7.94
N VAL A 104 7.88 0.71 -7.49
CA VAL A 104 7.00 1.84 -7.87
C VAL A 104 6.91 2.90 -6.79
N SER A 105 7.19 2.53 -5.54
CA SER A 105 7.13 3.39 -4.38
C SER A 105 8.28 3.10 -3.40
N ALA A 106 8.61 4.06 -2.55
CA ALA A 106 9.57 3.88 -1.47
C ALA A 106 9.18 4.68 -0.23
N HIS A 107 9.28 4.03 0.93
CA HIS A 107 9.09 4.60 2.25
C HIS A 107 10.34 5.29 2.76
N TYR A 108 10.15 6.45 3.35
CA TYR A 108 11.15 7.20 4.10
C TYR A 108 10.55 7.75 5.39
N SER A 109 11.31 7.76 6.47
CA SER A 109 10.94 8.55 7.64
C SER A 109 11.11 10.05 7.35
N TYR A 110 10.37 10.92 8.02
CA TYR A 110 10.57 12.37 7.86
C TYR A 110 12.01 12.81 8.17
N PRO A 111 12.69 12.31 9.24
CA PRO A 111 14.08 12.64 9.51
C PRO A 111 15.07 12.22 8.41
N ASP A 112 14.77 11.14 7.68
CA ASP A 112 15.62 10.67 6.57
C ASP A 112 15.29 11.41 5.27
N LEU A 113 14.02 11.83 5.10
CA LEU A 113 13.53 12.45 3.88
C LEU A 113 13.85 13.94 3.82
N ALA A 114 13.48 14.70 4.85
CA ALA A 114 13.48 16.16 4.78
C ALA A 114 14.88 16.77 4.62
N PRO A 115 15.93 16.30 5.35
CA PRO A 115 17.29 16.82 5.17
C PRO A 115 17.95 16.40 3.84
N HIS A 116 17.50 15.29 3.23
CA HIS A 116 18.09 14.66 2.04
C HIS A 116 17.15 14.68 0.82
N LEU A 117 16.19 15.60 0.79
CA LEU A 117 15.08 15.58 -0.17
C LEU A 117 15.56 15.54 -1.62
N ASP A 118 16.56 16.33 -1.99
CA ASP A 118 17.06 16.39 -3.37
C ASP A 118 17.78 15.09 -3.77
N GLU A 119 18.51 14.48 -2.85
CA GLU A 119 19.16 13.18 -3.05
C GLU A 119 18.12 12.06 -3.23
N VAL A 120 17.08 12.05 -2.38
CA VAL A 120 15.97 11.11 -2.47
C VAL A 120 15.20 11.25 -3.79
N ILE A 121 14.93 12.49 -4.22
CA ILE A 121 14.30 12.76 -5.52
C ILE A 121 15.17 12.23 -6.67
N GLN A 122 16.48 12.51 -6.65
CA GLN A 122 17.39 12.06 -7.71
C GLN A 122 17.50 10.53 -7.73
N PHE A 123 17.57 9.88 -6.58
CA PHE A 123 17.54 8.43 -6.44
C PHE A 123 16.24 7.86 -7.03
N GLY A 124 15.11 8.43 -6.64
CA GLY A 124 13.78 8.02 -7.12
C GLY A 124 13.64 8.15 -8.64
N LYS A 125 14.12 9.23 -9.24
CA LYS A 125 14.15 9.42 -10.69
C LYS A 125 14.97 8.34 -11.40
N THR A 126 16.14 8.04 -10.88
CA THR A 126 17.03 7.02 -11.47
C THR A 126 16.41 5.63 -11.40
N LEU A 127 15.83 5.29 -10.23
CA LEU A 127 15.13 4.02 -10.03
C LEU A 127 13.84 3.93 -10.86
N GLY A 128 13.16 5.06 -11.06
CA GLY A 128 11.89 5.16 -11.80
C GLY A 128 10.67 5.10 -10.90
N LEU A 129 10.82 5.54 -9.63
CA LEU A 129 9.72 5.62 -8.67
C LEU A 129 8.57 6.48 -9.20
N LYS A 130 7.35 6.09 -8.86
CA LYS A 130 6.14 6.87 -9.06
C LYS A 130 5.73 7.61 -7.78
N TYR A 131 6.12 7.06 -6.63
CA TYR A 131 5.77 7.62 -5.33
C TYR A 131 6.99 7.64 -4.38
N ILE A 132 7.06 8.71 -3.59
CA ILE A 132 7.90 8.83 -2.41
C ILE A 132 6.94 9.03 -1.24
N ILE A 133 6.95 8.10 -0.29
CA ILE A 133 6.00 8.07 0.82
C ILE A 133 6.71 8.36 2.14
N CYS A 134 6.19 9.34 2.87
CA CYS A 134 6.59 9.55 4.26
C CYS A 134 5.84 8.53 5.15
N SER A 135 6.56 7.55 5.68
CA SER A 135 5.98 6.49 6.52
C SER A 135 6.09 6.76 8.02
N SER A 136 6.83 7.77 8.41
CA SER A 136 6.96 8.20 9.79
C SER A 136 6.99 9.71 9.87
N PRO A 137 6.09 10.34 10.65
CA PRO A 137 6.05 11.79 10.78
C PRO A 137 7.29 12.33 11.50
N GLY A 138 7.56 13.61 11.29
CA GLY A 138 8.50 14.36 12.10
C GLY A 138 7.82 15.08 13.26
N VAL A 139 8.62 15.81 14.02
CA VAL A 139 8.13 16.76 15.02
C VAL A 139 9.01 18.02 15.01
N PRO A 140 8.46 19.20 15.31
CA PRO A 140 9.27 20.39 15.44
C PRO A 140 10.24 20.28 16.63
N ASP A 141 11.30 21.08 16.61
CA ASP A 141 12.21 21.16 17.74
C ASP A 141 11.47 21.59 19.00
N GLY A 142 11.78 20.93 20.10
CA GLY A 142 11.14 21.16 21.39
C GLY A 142 9.81 20.41 21.59
N SER A 143 9.32 19.63 20.62
CA SER A 143 8.16 18.78 20.84
C SER A 143 8.43 17.70 21.89
N ALA A 144 7.49 17.52 22.81
CA ALA A 144 7.53 16.45 23.81
C ALA A 144 7.41 15.04 23.22
N ALA A 145 6.99 14.92 21.97
CA ALA A 145 6.92 13.66 21.27
C ALA A 145 8.29 13.17 20.74
N LYS A 146 9.34 13.99 20.81
CA LYS A 146 10.71 13.59 20.47
C LYS A 146 11.38 12.96 21.69
N GLY A 147 11.67 11.66 21.59
CA GLY A 147 12.41 10.93 22.63
C GLY A 147 13.89 11.38 22.72
N ALA A 148 14.52 11.04 23.84
CA ALA A 148 15.95 11.33 24.05
C ALA A 148 16.85 10.62 23.02
N ASP A 149 16.39 9.54 22.42
CA ASP A 149 17.05 8.80 21.32
C ASP A 149 16.78 9.42 19.94
N GLY A 150 16.08 10.56 19.88
CA GLY A 150 15.70 11.25 18.65
C GLY A 150 14.50 10.67 17.93
N LYS A 151 13.95 9.54 18.38
CA LYS A 151 12.80 8.91 17.76
C LYS A 151 11.50 9.63 18.13
N VAL A 152 10.57 9.64 17.18
CA VAL A 152 9.23 10.22 17.37
C VAL A 152 8.31 9.19 17.99
N ASN A 153 7.66 9.57 19.10
CA ASN A 153 6.58 8.83 19.70
C ASN A 153 5.25 9.35 19.13
N ARG A 154 4.67 8.65 18.15
CA ARG A 154 3.40 9.06 17.52
C ARG A 154 2.27 9.22 18.51
N ASP A 155 2.19 8.36 19.54
CA ASP A 155 1.13 8.45 20.56
C ASP A 155 1.24 9.69 21.46
N ALA A 156 2.42 10.30 21.53
CA ALA A 156 2.65 11.54 22.27
C ALA A 156 2.51 12.79 21.39
N MET A 157 2.35 12.63 20.07
CA MET A 157 2.20 13.78 19.16
C MET A 157 0.90 14.53 19.43
N THR A 158 0.99 15.83 19.46
CA THR A 158 -0.13 16.75 19.68
C THR A 158 -0.80 17.15 18.35
N LEU A 159 -1.98 17.76 18.44
CA LEU A 159 -2.64 18.39 17.28
C LEU A 159 -1.74 19.42 16.60
N ALA A 160 -0.91 20.14 17.37
CA ALA A 160 0.05 21.10 16.81
C ALA A 160 1.16 20.41 16.03
N ASP A 161 1.67 19.25 16.50
CA ASP A 161 2.67 18.46 15.78
C ASP A 161 2.10 17.94 14.45
N TRP A 162 0.84 17.50 14.43
CA TRP A 162 0.19 17.01 13.21
C TRP A 162 -0.11 18.14 12.20
N ARG A 163 -0.46 19.33 12.67
CA ARG A 163 -0.61 20.53 11.82
C ARG A 163 0.73 20.92 11.21
N TRP A 164 1.80 20.88 11.99
CA TRP A 164 3.14 21.12 11.49
C TRP A 164 3.53 20.09 10.41
N ASN A 165 3.25 18.80 10.63
CA ASN A 165 3.50 17.79 9.61
C ASN A 165 2.73 18.05 8.31
N ALA A 166 1.46 18.42 8.39
CA ALA A 166 0.67 18.75 7.20
C ALA A 166 1.30 19.88 6.39
N GLU A 167 1.86 20.90 7.06
CA GLU A 167 2.61 21.97 6.39
C GLU A 167 3.89 21.46 5.72
N GLN A 168 4.67 20.62 6.44
CA GLN A 168 5.89 20.03 5.88
C GLN A 168 5.56 19.12 4.69
N PHE A 169 4.52 18.31 4.78
CA PHE A 169 4.08 17.42 3.69
C PHE A 169 3.70 18.23 2.43
N ASN A 170 3.01 19.36 2.58
CA ASN A 170 2.72 20.24 1.45
C ASN A 170 4.00 20.79 0.79
N ARG A 171 5.01 21.19 1.59
CA ARG A 171 6.30 21.70 1.09
C ARG A 171 7.10 20.59 0.36
N ILE A 172 7.19 19.41 0.96
CA ILE A 172 7.86 18.26 0.37
C ILE A 172 7.13 17.84 -0.91
N GLY A 173 5.80 17.76 -0.86
CA GLY A 173 4.96 17.36 -1.99
C GLY A 173 5.13 18.28 -3.20
N GLU A 174 5.24 19.58 -3.00
CA GLU A 174 5.51 20.54 -4.07
C GLU A 174 6.85 20.24 -4.77
N ARG A 175 7.91 19.97 -3.99
CA ARG A 175 9.24 19.65 -4.51
C ARG A 175 9.27 18.30 -5.23
N VAL A 176 8.71 17.24 -4.62
CA VAL A 176 8.68 15.90 -5.20
C VAL A 176 7.85 15.88 -6.49
N ASN A 177 6.68 16.52 -6.49
CA ASN A 177 5.80 16.56 -7.66
C ASN A 177 6.43 17.34 -8.84
N SER A 178 7.26 18.34 -8.58
CA SER A 178 8.00 19.06 -9.63
C SER A 178 9.01 18.16 -10.36
N ALA A 179 9.36 17.01 -9.79
CA ALA A 179 10.23 16.00 -10.38
C ALA A 179 9.46 14.84 -11.06
N GLU A 180 8.14 15.01 -11.26
CA GLU A 180 7.22 14.00 -11.85
C GLU A 180 7.08 12.72 -11.01
N ILE A 181 7.36 12.82 -9.70
CA ILE A 181 7.11 11.77 -8.71
C ILE A 181 6.02 12.30 -7.77
N ARG A 182 5.07 11.47 -7.34
CA ARG A 182 4.02 11.86 -6.38
C ARG A 182 4.55 11.68 -4.96
N PHE A 183 4.28 12.68 -4.11
CA PHE A 183 4.52 12.55 -2.68
C PHE A 183 3.27 12.08 -1.96
N GLY A 184 3.45 11.23 -0.94
CA GLY A 184 2.34 10.76 -0.11
C GLY A 184 2.73 10.57 1.35
N TYR A 185 1.69 10.35 2.17
CA TYR A 185 1.81 10.04 3.58
C TYR A 185 1.11 8.70 3.87
N HIS A 186 1.77 7.85 4.66
CA HIS A 186 1.29 6.55 5.12
C HIS A 186 0.91 6.62 6.60
N ASN A 187 -0.32 6.19 6.93
CA ASN A 187 -0.82 6.21 8.29
C ASN A 187 -0.42 4.97 9.11
N HIS A 188 -0.33 5.19 10.42
CA HIS A 188 -0.34 4.15 11.44
C HIS A 188 -1.53 4.35 12.39
N THR A 189 -1.37 4.06 13.68
CA THR A 189 -2.47 4.15 14.66
C THR A 189 -2.56 5.50 15.37
N GLY A 190 -1.42 6.18 15.56
CA GLY A 190 -1.33 7.43 16.35
C GLY A 190 -2.20 8.56 15.83
N GLU A 191 -2.46 8.59 14.52
CA GLU A 191 -3.27 9.57 13.81
C GLU A 191 -4.77 9.46 14.10
N PHE A 192 -5.23 8.29 14.55
CA PHE A 192 -6.67 8.04 14.77
C PHE A 192 -7.15 8.40 16.17
N ARG A 193 -6.31 9.08 16.94
CA ARG A 193 -6.70 9.68 18.23
C ARG A 193 -7.42 11.01 18.02
N THR A 194 -8.25 11.36 19.00
CA THR A 194 -8.92 12.66 19.04
C THR A 194 -8.27 13.53 20.11
N GLN A 195 -7.94 14.78 19.75
CA GLN A 195 -7.50 15.81 20.67
C GLN A 195 -8.33 17.08 20.47
N ASP A 196 -8.83 17.67 21.55
CA ASP A 196 -9.68 18.86 21.54
C ASP A 196 -10.92 18.73 20.61
N GLY A 197 -11.49 17.51 20.54
CA GLY A 197 -12.62 17.19 19.67
C GLY A 197 -12.27 17.00 18.19
N ILE A 198 -11.00 17.09 17.82
CA ILE A 198 -10.51 16.95 16.45
C ILE A 198 -9.83 15.60 16.29
N LEU A 199 -10.26 14.79 15.30
CA LEU A 199 -9.55 13.57 14.89
C LEU A 199 -8.30 13.99 14.10
N LEU A 200 -7.13 13.53 14.58
CA LEU A 200 -5.84 14.01 14.05
C LEU A 200 -5.66 13.68 12.57
N TYR A 201 -6.06 12.49 12.12
CA TYR A 201 -5.98 12.11 10.72
C TYR A 201 -6.87 12.96 9.81
N ASP A 202 -8.10 13.27 10.26
CA ASP A 202 -9.00 14.16 9.51
C ASP A 202 -8.41 15.56 9.37
N GLU A 203 -7.67 16.03 10.40
CA GLU A 203 -6.99 17.32 10.35
C GLU A 203 -5.81 17.30 9.35
N VAL A 204 -5.04 16.22 9.30
CA VAL A 204 -3.99 16.03 8.28
C VAL A 204 -4.60 16.04 6.87
N LEU A 205 -5.70 15.31 6.66
CA LEU A 205 -6.42 15.29 5.38
C LEU A 205 -6.93 16.66 4.98
N ARG A 206 -7.43 17.43 5.94
CA ARG A 206 -7.98 18.78 5.73
C ARG A 206 -6.90 19.80 5.35
N LEU A 207 -5.72 19.72 5.97
CA LEU A 207 -4.63 20.69 5.84
C LEU A 207 -3.66 20.38 4.69
N THR A 208 -3.65 19.15 4.20
CA THR A 208 -2.81 18.79 3.07
C THR A 208 -3.51 19.03 1.74
N ASP A 209 -2.82 19.72 0.83
CA ASP A 209 -3.29 20.01 -0.52
C ASP A 209 -3.33 18.71 -1.37
N PRO A 210 -4.50 18.28 -1.88
CA PRO A 210 -4.60 17.07 -2.69
C PRO A 210 -3.74 17.08 -3.98
N ALA A 211 -3.41 18.26 -4.49
CA ALA A 211 -2.52 18.40 -5.63
C ALA A 211 -1.05 18.12 -5.26
N LYS A 212 -0.68 18.31 -4.00
CA LYS A 212 0.69 18.15 -3.50
C LYS A 212 0.91 16.82 -2.79
N VAL A 213 -0.08 16.34 -2.02
CA VAL A 213 0.04 15.19 -1.13
C VAL A 213 -1.07 14.18 -1.43
N THR A 214 -0.72 12.98 -1.85
CA THR A 214 -1.64 11.84 -1.82
C THR A 214 -1.52 11.11 -0.49
N MET A 215 -2.46 10.19 -0.23
CA MET A 215 -2.38 9.30 0.93
C MET A 215 -2.18 7.86 0.48
N GLU A 216 -1.39 7.16 1.24
CA GLU A 216 -1.32 5.72 1.27
C GLU A 216 -2.10 5.25 2.48
N LEU A 217 -3.21 4.56 2.23
CA LEU A 217 -4.08 4.08 3.29
C LEU A 217 -3.61 2.71 3.77
N ASP A 218 -3.05 2.65 4.96
CA ASP A 218 -2.90 1.38 5.65
C ASP A 218 -4.22 0.98 6.29
N CYS A 219 -4.88 0.00 5.67
CA CYS A 219 -6.19 -0.47 6.09
C CYS A 219 -6.10 -1.21 7.44
N GLY A 220 -5.03 -1.97 7.66
CA GLY A 220 -4.84 -2.72 8.89
C GLY A 220 -4.61 -1.80 10.09
N TRP A 221 -3.67 -0.86 9.98
CA TRP A 221 -3.41 0.10 11.04
C TRP A 221 -4.59 1.02 11.32
N MET A 222 -5.36 1.41 10.29
CA MET A 222 -6.59 2.18 10.49
C MET A 222 -7.60 1.41 11.33
N ILE A 223 -7.79 0.10 11.06
CA ILE A 223 -8.70 -0.77 11.83
C ILE A 223 -8.18 -0.95 13.26
N VAL A 224 -6.87 -1.19 13.44
CA VAL A 224 -6.24 -1.26 14.76
C VAL A 224 -6.45 0.03 15.54
N GLY A 225 -6.38 1.18 14.88
CA GLY A 225 -6.70 2.51 15.43
C GLY A 225 -8.21 2.77 15.63
N GLY A 226 -9.07 1.77 15.41
CA GLY A 226 -10.51 1.84 15.66
C GLY A 226 -11.31 2.61 14.61
N LYS A 227 -10.79 2.71 13.36
CA LYS A 227 -11.49 3.36 12.25
C LYS A 227 -11.76 2.37 11.11
N ASN A 228 -12.70 2.73 10.24
CA ASN A 228 -13.13 1.89 9.13
C ASN A 228 -12.58 2.44 7.80
N PRO A 229 -11.72 1.71 7.08
CA PRO A 229 -11.20 2.13 5.78
C PRO A 229 -12.27 2.45 4.74
N VAL A 230 -13.40 1.75 4.77
CA VAL A 230 -14.52 1.96 3.81
C VAL A 230 -15.03 3.39 3.91
N ASP A 231 -15.24 3.91 5.15
CA ASP A 231 -15.76 5.26 5.37
C ASP A 231 -14.83 6.33 4.77
N TYR A 232 -13.51 6.11 4.84
CA TYR A 232 -12.53 7.03 4.28
C TYR A 232 -12.44 6.94 2.76
N LEU A 233 -12.45 5.75 2.21
CA LEU A 233 -12.45 5.54 0.75
C LEU A 233 -13.70 6.14 0.09
N GLU A 234 -14.88 6.02 0.72
CA GLU A 234 -16.13 6.59 0.23
C GLU A 234 -16.19 8.11 0.40
N ARG A 235 -15.72 8.64 1.54
CA ARG A 235 -15.71 10.09 1.81
C ARG A 235 -14.70 10.84 0.95
N TYR A 236 -13.55 10.22 0.65
CA TYR A 236 -12.42 10.84 -0.02
C TYR A 236 -11.93 10.02 -1.22
N PRO A 237 -12.76 9.77 -2.24
CA PRO A 237 -12.48 8.79 -3.30
C PRO A 237 -11.26 9.13 -4.18
N THR A 238 -10.72 10.33 -4.09
CA THR A 238 -9.56 10.78 -4.88
C THR A 238 -8.31 11.08 -4.05
N ARG A 239 -8.40 10.94 -2.71
CA ARG A 239 -7.28 11.27 -1.80
C ARG A 239 -6.26 10.15 -1.68
N PHE A 240 -6.68 8.90 -1.85
CA PHE A 240 -5.87 7.72 -1.66
C PHE A 240 -5.42 7.18 -3.01
N SER A 241 -4.10 7.07 -3.22
CA SER A 241 -3.53 6.48 -4.43
C SER A 241 -3.00 5.08 -4.19
N LEU A 242 -2.64 4.75 -2.95
CA LEU A 242 -2.02 3.49 -2.55
C LEU A 242 -2.75 2.90 -1.35
N LEU A 243 -2.72 1.57 -1.26
CA LEU A 243 -3.23 0.82 -0.11
C LEU A 243 -2.14 -0.08 0.45
N HIS A 244 -2.07 -0.19 1.78
CA HIS A 244 -1.48 -1.33 2.45
C HIS A 244 -2.57 -2.30 2.89
N VAL A 245 -2.30 -3.58 2.63
CA VAL A 245 -3.21 -4.70 2.88
C VAL A 245 -2.51 -5.65 3.84
N LYS A 246 -2.92 -5.63 5.10
CA LYS A 246 -2.38 -6.48 6.16
C LYS A 246 -3.48 -6.98 7.09
N ASP A 247 -3.30 -8.14 7.68
CA ASP A 247 -4.29 -8.75 8.58
C ASP A 247 -3.73 -8.95 9.99
N PHE A 248 -4.62 -8.93 10.96
CA PHE A 248 -4.31 -9.04 12.37
C PHE A 248 -5.32 -9.94 13.09
N LYS A 249 -4.88 -10.63 14.12
CA LYS A 249 -5.74 -11.35 15.08
C LYS A 249 -6.25 -10.35 16.12
N MET A 250 -7.37 -9.68 15.83
CA MET A 250 -7.92 -8.63 16.69
C MET A 250 -8.57 -9.20 17.94
N SER A 251 -8.31 -8.57 19.10
CA SER A 251 -8.94 -8.91 20.38
C SER A 251 -10.27 -8.19 20.66
N GLY A 252 -10.77 -7.41 19.69
CA GLY A 252 -11.97 -6.57 19.85
C GLY A 252 -11.72 -5.24 20.56
N LYS A 253 -10.47 -4.93 20.91
CA LYS A 253 -10.06 -3.62 21.45
C LYS A 253 -9.16 -2.91 20.46
N PRO A 254 -9.20 -1.56 20.37
CA PRO A 254 -8.21 -0.81 19.63
C PRO A 254 -6.81 -1.12 20.16
N GLY A 255 -5.84 -1.26 19.25
CA GLY A 255 -4.43 -1.45 19.56
C GLY A 255 -3.62 -0.19 19.25
N SER A 256 -2.31 -0.33 19.31
CA SER A 256 -1.36 0.69 18.88
C SER A 256 -0.23 0.05 18.08
N ASP A 257 0.53 0.86 17.35
CA ASP A 257 1.74 0.40 16.65
C ASP A 257 2.89 0.02 17.60
N LYS A 258 2.81 0.39 18.88
CA LYS A 258 3.74 -0.06 19.92
C LYS A 258 3.40 -1.43 20.51
N GLU A 259 2.11 -1.71 20.63
CA GLU A 259 1.58 -2.98 21.11
C GLU A 259 0.57 -3.49 20.06
N PRO A 260 1.06 -3.89 18.87
CA PRO A 260 0.18 -4.32 17.80
C PRO A 260 -0.49 -5.66 18.16
N PRO A 261 -1.71 -5.87 17.65
CA PRO A 261 -2.25 -7.22 17.65
C PRO A 261 -1.33 -8.14 16.85
N PRO A 262 -1.31 -9.45 17.12
CA PRO A 262 -0.52 -10.39 16.33
C PRO A 262 -0.88 -10.30 14.85
N SER A 263 0.14 -10.25 13.98
CA SER A 263 -0.05 -10.33 12.54
C SER A 263 -0.64 -11.69 12.15
N ALA A 264 -1.35 -11.73 11.04
CA ALA A 264 -1.87 -12.95 10.45
C ALA A 264 -1.69 -12.89 8.94
N GLU A 265 -1.61 -14.05 8.31
CA GLU A 265 -1.76 -14.18 6.86
C GLU A 265 -3.15 -13.66 6.45
N LEU A 266 -3.22 -13.03 5.27
CA LEU A 266 -4.47 -12.47 4.77
C LEU A 266 -5.60 -13.54 4.74
N GLY A 267 -6.74 -13.18 5.31
CA GLY A 267 -7.89 -14.06 5.44
C GLY A 267 -7.82 -15.07 6.59
N GLN A 268 -6.73 -15.11 7.34
CA GLN A 268 -6.59 -15.90 8.57
C GLN A 268 -6.67 -15.07 9.84
N GLY A 269 -6.72 -13.75 9.67
CA GLY A 269 -6.94 -12.77 10.74
C GLY A 269 -8.40 -12.40 10.93
N SER A 270 -8.62 -11.16 11.27
CA SER A 270 -9.95 -10.65 11.63
C SER A 270 -10.51 -9.65 10.61
N ILE A 271 -9.75 -9.26 9.58
CA ILE A 271 -10.11 -8.20 8.66
C ILE A 271 -10.78 -8.78 7.41
N ASP A 272 -12.05 -8.42 7.18
CA ASP A 272 -12.72 -8.73 5.92
C ASP A 272 -12.40 -7.68 4.85
N TYR A 273 -11.57 -8.05 3.89
CA TYR A 273 -11.17 -7.15 2.80
C TYR A 273 -12.23 -6.97 1.69
N ARG A 274 -13.29 -7.77 1.64
CA ARG A 274 -14.33 -7.65 0.60
C ARG A 274 -14.98 -6.27 0.54
N PRO A 275 -15.51 -5.69 1.64
CA PRO A 275 -16.08 -4.35 1.61
C PRO A 275 -15.04 -3.27 1.34
N ILE A 276 -13.80 -3.44 1.83
CA ILE A 276 -12.70 -2.48 1.61
C ILE A 276 -12.35 -2.43 0.13
N PHE A 277 -12.19 -3.58 -0.53
CA PHE A 277 -11.87 -3.62 -1.96
C PHE A 277 -13.04 -3.19 -2.85
N ALA A 278 -14.29 -3.44 -2.43
CA ALA A 278 -15.46 -2.89 -3.12
C ALA A 278 -15.48 -1.35 -3.11
N ALA A 279 -15.08 -0.73 -1.99
CA ALA A 279 -14.92 0.73 -1.89
C ALA A 279 -13.69 1.21 -2.69
N ALA A 280 -12.55 0.52 -2.59
CA ALA A 280 -11.31 0.85 -3.29
C ALA A 280 -11.46 0.82 -4.82
N LYS A 281 -12.27 -0.08 -5.37
CA LYS A 281 -12.62 -0.10 -6.80
C LYS A 281 -13.26 1.18 -7.31
N LYS A 282 -13.99 1.87 -6.44
CA LYS A 282 -14.66 3.14 -6.76
C LYS A 282 -13.76 4.35 -6.51
N ALA A 283 -12.71 4.16 -5.72
CA ALA A 283 -11.72 5.17 -5.42
C ALA A 283 -10.58 5.20 -6.47
N ALA A 284 -9.70 6.19 -6.36
CA ALA A 284 -8.62 6.40 -7.33
C ALA A 284 -7.34 5.57 -7.04
N ILE A 285 -7.48 4.40 -6.43
CA ILE A 285 -6.35 3.54 -6.05
C ILE A 285 -5.59 3.10 -7.31
N LYS A 286 -4.26 3.20 -7.25
CA LYS A 286 -3.34 2.87 -8.34
C LYS A 286 -2.44 1.69 -8.02
N HIS A 287 -2.13 1.47 -6.75
CA HIS A 287 -1.28 0.39 -6.26
C HIS A 287 -1.80 -0.14 -4.94
N ALA A 288 -1.59 -1.41 -4.69
CA ALA A 288 -1.90 -2.05 -3.41
C ALA A 288 -0.73 -2.97 -3.03
N PHE A 289 -0.22 -2.80 -1.82
CA PHE A 289 0.90 -3.56 -1.29
C PHE A 289 0.45 -4.41 -0.12
N ILE A 290 0.68 -5.70 -0.22
CA ILE A 290 0.58 -6.60 0.93
C ILE A 290 1.72 -6.26 1.89
N GLU A 291 1.45 -6.29 3.19
CA GLU A 291 2.47 -6.16 4.21
C GLU A 291 2.16 -7.07 5.39
N GLN A 292 3.16 -7.87 5.80
CA GLN A 292 3.13 -8.64 7.04
C GLN A 292 4.45 -8.38 7.80
N GLU A 293 4.34 -8.03 9.08
CA GLU A 293 5.49 -7.57 9.86
C GLU A 293 6.03 -8.62 10.82
N GLN A 294 5.21 -9.62 11.18
CA GLN A 294 5.54 -10.72 12.09
C GLN A 294 5.08 -12.04 11.48
N TYR A 295 5.83 -13.10 11.71
CA TYR A 295 5.61 -14.41 11.11
C TYR A 295 5.71 -15.52 12.15
N ASP A 296 4.73 -16.42 12.16
CA ASP A 296 4.77 -17.68 12.89
C ASP A 296 5.35 -18.84 12.05
N MET A 297 5.64 -18.57 10.75
CA MET A 297 6.21 -19.51 9.77
C MET A 297 7.27 -18.80 8.90
N PRO A 298 8.00 -19.52 8.01
CA PRO A 298 8.93 -18.85 7.09
C PRO A 298 8.26 -17.74 6.27
N PRO A 299 8.84 -16.55 6.18
CA PRO A 299 8.19 -15.40 5.54
C PRO A 299 7.71 -15.66 4.11
N MET A 300 8.46 -16.41 3.29
CA MET A 300 8.07 -16.70 1.91
C MET A 300 6.85 -17.64 1.82
N GLU A 301 6.63 -18.49 2.81
CA GLU A 301 5.44 -19.35 2.90
C GLU A 301 4.21 -18.53 3.27
N ALA A 302 4.32 -17.65 4.26
CA ALA A 302 3.26 -16.72 4.64
C ALA A 302 2.88 -15.77 3.49
N LEU A 303 3.87 -15.16 2.85
CA LEU A 303 3.65 -14.25 1.70
C LEU A 303 3.04 -14.94 0.48
N LYS A 304 3.24 -16.26 0.34
CA LYS A 304 2.54 -17.06 -0.68
C LYS A 304 1.05 -17.20 -0.35
N ILE A 305 0.71 -17.45 0.92
CA ILE A 305 -0.68 -17.52 1.39
C ILE A 305 -1.36 -16.16 1.16
N ASP A 306 -0.70 -15.07 1.50
CA ASP A 306 -1.19 -13.71 1.28
C ASP A 306 -1.48 -13.43 -0.20
N ALA A 307 -0.54 -13.82 -1.07
CA ALA A 307 -0.67 -13.66 -2.51
C ALA A 307 -1.87 -14.46 -3.06
N GLU A 308 -2.03 -15.71 -2.65
CA GLU A 308 -3.13 -16.58 -3.05
C GLU A 308 -4.48 -16.02 -2.59
N TYR A 309 -4.58 -15.56 -1.34
CA TYR A 309 -5.79 -14.91 -0.82
C TYR A 309 -6.16 -13.66 -1.61
N PHE A 310 -5.19 -12.74 -1.79
CA PHE A 310 -5.41 -11.49 -2.51
C PHE A 310 -5.90 -11.73 -3.95
N GLN A 311 -5.35 -12.74 -4.62
CA GLN A 311 -5.73 -13.08 -5.99
C GLN A 311 -7.10 -13.78 -6.07
N ALA A 312 -7.44 -14.60 -5.08
CA ALA A 312 -8.69 -15.36 -5.07
C ALA A 312 -9.89 -14.55 -4.57
N LEU A 313 -9.66 -13.42 -3.89
CA LEU A 313 -10.74 -12.61 -3.32
C LEU A 313 -11.63 -12.04 -4.42
N THR A 314 -12.93 -12.17 -4.26
CA THR A 314 -13.96 -11.62 -5.18
C THR A 314 -14.81 -10.55 -4.49
N VAL A 315 -15.11 -9.44 -5.20
CA VAL A 315 -15.94 -8.32 -4.72
C VAL A 315 -16.81 -7.77 -5.84
#